data_e9ce61ff89e98cbde77457a92c22253c
#
_entry.id   e9ce61ff89e98cbde77457a92c22253c
#
_cell.length_a   1.000
_cell.length_b   1.000
_cell.length_c   1.000
_cell.angle_alpha   90.00
_cell.angle_beta   90.00
_cell.angle_gamma   90.00
#
_symmetry.space_group_name_H-M   'P 1'
#
loop_
_entity.id
_entity.type
_entity.pdbx_description
1 polymer ?
#
loop_
_entity_poly.entity_id
_entity_poly.type
_entity_poly.pdbx_seq_one_letter_code
_entity_poly.pdbx_strand_id
1 'polypeptide(L)'
;MRVMVIVKATGDSEAGTLPSPELLQAMGAYNQQLIDAGILVAADGLKPSSQGKRVAFDGESRTVVDGPFAATGELVAGYWLWNVADLDEAVAWVKRCPNPMPGPSEIEIRPLYEMEDFM
;
A
#
# COMPACT_ATOMS: atom_id res chain seq x y z
N MET A 1 16.04 -5.70 -6.65
CA MET A 1 14.61 -6.06 -6.90
C MET A 1 13.72 -4.96 -6.35
N ARG A 2 12.80 -4.50 -7.16
CA ARG A 2 11.79 -3.55 -6.68
C ARG A 2 10.53 -4.32 -6.26
N VAL A 3 9.96 -3.90 -5.15
CA VAL A 3 8.70 -4.48 -4.65
C VAL A 3 7.72 -3.38 -4.32
N MET A 4 6.43 -3.62 -4.58
CA MET A 4 5.37 -2.78 -4.06
C MET A 4 4.87 -3.40 -2.76
N VAL A 5 4.82 -2.58 -1.72
CA VAL A 5 4.38 -2.97 -0.38
C VAL A 5 3.03 -2.30 -0.17
N ILE A 6 1.99 -3.10 -0.16
CA ILE A 6 0.60 -2.65 -0.28
C ILE A 6 -0.08 -2.77 1.07
N VAL A 7 -0.50 -1.63 1.62
CA VAL A 7 -1.29 -1.59 2.86
C VAL A 7 -2.75 -1.86 2.49
N LYS A 8 -3.28 -2.99 2.94
CA LYS A 8 -4.67 -3.34 2.67
C LYS A 8 -5.60 -2.47 3.52
N ALA A 9 -6.70 -2.05 2.92
CA ALA A 9 -7.68 -1.23 3.63
C ALA A 9 -8.42 -2.02 4.70
N THR A 10 -8.95 -1.29 5.68
CA THR A 10 -9.84 -1.81 6.72
C THR A 10 -11.10 -0.94 6.77
N GLY A 11 -12.08 -1.36 7.56
CA GLY A 11 -13.27 -0.55 7.76
C GLY A 11 -12.93 0.85 8.27
N ASP A 12 -11.93 0.97 9.13
CA ASP A 12 -11.50 2.27 9.67
C ASP A 12 -10.93 3.16 8.57
N SER A 13 -10.02 2.65 7.73
CA SER A 13 -9.43 3.44 6.65
C SER A 13 -10.48 3.84 5.61
N GLU A 14 -11.42 2.97 5.29
CA GLU A 14 -12.51 3.26 4.36
C GLU A 14 -13.50 4.29 4.95
N ALA A 15 -13.65 4.31 6.26
CA ALA A 15 -14.46 5.32 6.95
C ALA A 15 -13.77 6.68 7.04
N GLY A 16 -12.52 6.78 6.62
CA GLY A 16 -11.76 8.01 6.66
C GLY A 16 -11.15 8.32 8.02
N THR A 17 -11.06 7.32 8.91
CA THR A 17 -10.40 7.49 10.21
C THR A 17 -8.91 7.79 9.99
N LEU A 18 -8.48 8.94 10.50
CA LEU A 18 -7.09 9.35 10.36
C LEU A 18 -6.21 8.63 11.40
N PRO A 19 -4.93 8.38 11.06
CA PRO A 19 -3.99 7.80 12.03
C PRO A 19 -3.79 8.73 13.21
N SER A 20 -3.52 8.14 14.39
CA SER A 20 -3.19 8.92 15.58
C SER A 20 -1.87 9.67 15.40
N PRO A 21 -1.64 10.77 16.18
CA PRO A 21 -0.35 11.46 16.15
C PRO A 21 0.82 10.51 16.48
N GLU A 22 0.61 9.58 17.41
CA GLU A 22 1.63 8.58 17.79
C GLU A 22 1.97 7.66 16.62
N LEU A 23 0.97 7.21 15.86
CA LEU A 23 1.19 6.36 14.69
C LEU A 23 1.90 7.15 13.59
N LEU A 24 1.52 8.40 13.34
CA LEU A 24 2.19 9.25 12.36
C LEU A 24 3.67 9.42 12.71
N GLN A 25 3.98 9.64 13.98
CA GLN A 25 5.36 9.77 14.45
C GLN A 25 6.14 8.47 14.28
N ALA A 26 5.55 7.35 14.69
CA ALA A 26 6.19 6.03 14.54
C ALA A 26 6.42 5.68 13.07
N MET A 27 5.46 5.99 12.22
CA MET A 27 5.58 5.73 10.79
C MET A 27 6.64 6.63 10.14
N GLY A 28 6.73 7.89 10.58
CA GLY A 28 7.79 8.80 10.13
C GLY A 28 9.18 8.28 10.49
N ALA A 29 9.35 7.76 11.71
CA ALA A 29 10.61 7.16 12.15
C ALA A 29 10.93 5.90 11.33
N TYR A 30 9.94 5.06 11.07
CA TYR A 30 10.11 3.87 10.24
C TYR A 30 10.54 4.23 8.81
N ASN A 31 9.86 5.20 8.20
CA ASN A 31 10.22 5.67 6.86
C ASN A 31 11.65 6.22 6.81
N GLN A 32 12.08 6.90 7.87
CA GLN A 32 13.46 7.40 7.94
C GLN A 32 14.47 6.25 7.96
N GLN A 33 14.16 5.16 8.67
CA GLN A 33 15.02 3.97 8.65
C GLN A 33 15.11 3.37 7.24
N LEU A 34 14.00 3.34 6.50
CA LEU A 34 13.99 2.87 5.12
C LEU A 34 14.84 3.77 4.21
N ILE A 35 14.76 5.07 4.41
CA ILE A 35 15.56 6.04 3.66
C ILE A 35 17.04 5.83 3.96
N ASP A 36 17.40 5.72 5.25
CA ASP A 36 18.79 5.57 5.68
C ASP A 36 19.40 4.25 5.17
N ALA A 37 18.57 3.22 5.03
CA ALA A 37 19.01 1.93 4.49
C ALA A 37 19.06 1.90 2.95
N GLY A 38 18.64 2.97 2.28
CA GLY A 38 18.62 3.03 0.82
C GLY A 38 17.52 2.20 0.17
N ILE A 39 16.46 1.89 0.91
CA ILE A 39 15.38 1.00 0.48
C ILE A 39 14.19 1.76 -0.10
N LEU A 40 13.85 2.91 0.47
CA LEU A 40 12.64 3.65 0.09
C LEU A 40 12.79 4.32 -1.28
N VAL A 41 11.88 4.01 -2.19
CA VAL A 41 11.77 4.69 -3.49
C VAL A 41 10.59 5.66 -3.48
N ALA A 42 9.43 5.23 -3.00
CA ALA A 42 8.23 6.06 -2.90
C ALA A 42 7.32 5.53 -1.79
N ALA A 43 6.49 6.41 -1.24
CA ALA A 43 5.50 6.05 -0.23
C ALA A 43 4.37 7.07 -0.24
N ASP A 44 3.12 6.60 -0.32
CA ASP A 44 1.94 7.47 -0.27
C ASP A 44 0.75 6.74 0.33
N GLY A 45 -0.09 7.49 1.03
CA GLY A 45 -1.40 7.03 1.45
C GLY A 45 -2.45 7.30 0.38
N LEU A 46 -3.50 6.51 0.38
CA LEU A 46 -4.65 6.70 -0.49
C LEU A 46 -5.86 7.12 0.34
N LYS A 47 -6.64 8.04 -0.22
CA LYS A 47 -7.93 8.41 0.37
C LYS A 47 -8.92 7.24 0.25
N PRO A 48 -9.99 7.20 1.05
CA PRO A 48 -10.99 6.15 0.97
C PRO A 48 -11.58 5.99 -0.43
N SER A 49 -12.06 4.79 -0.74
CA SER A 49 -12.63 4.50 -2.07
C SER A 49 -13.84 5.34 -2.40
N SER A 50 -14.51 5.95 -1.40
CA SER A 50 -15.60 6.90 -1.63
C SER A 50 -15.17 8.10 -2.48
N GLN A 51 -13.89 8.40 -2.54
CA GLN A 51 -13.32 9.48 -3.35
C GLN A 51 -12.69 8.98 -4.65
N GLY A 52 -12.84 7.69 -4.93
CA GLY A 52 -12.28 7.07 -6.11
C GLY A 52 -13.33 6.69 -7.15
N LYS A 53 -12.85 6.20 -8.27
CA LYS A 53 -13.68 5.72 -9.37
C LYS A 53 -13.04 4.48 -9.97
N ARG A 54 -13.88 3.63 -10.55
CA ARG A 54 -13.44 2.53 -11.39
C ARG A 54 -13.97 2.72 -12.80
N VAL A 55 -13.21 2.29 -13.77
CA VAL A 55 -13.67 2.24 -15.17
C VAL A 55 -13.65 0.79 -15.60
N ALA A 56 -14.83 0.27 -15.95
CA ALA A 56 -14.98 -1.11 -16.38
C ALA A 56 -14.85 -1.18 -17.92
N PHE A 57 -14.09 -2.16 -18.38
CA PHE A 57 -13.83 -2.41 -19.79
C PHE A 57 -14.53 -3.70 -20.22
N ASP A 58 -15.33 -3.61 -21.24
CA ASP A 58 -15.97 -4.78 -21.87
C ASP A 58 -16.06 -4.53 -23.37
N GLY A 59 -15.14 -5.10 -24.13
CA GLY A 59 -14.99 -4.77 -25.55
C GLY A 59 -14.68 -3.29 -25.71
N GLU A 60 -15.51 -2.57 -26.46
CA GLU A 60 -15.36 -1.11 -26.62
C GLU A 60 -16.06 -0.31 -25.52
N SER A 61 -16.82 -0.99 -24.67
CA SER A 61 -17.56 -0.34 -23.59
C SER A 61 -16.61 0.15 -22.49
N ARG A 62 -16.92 1.32 -21.95
CA ARG A 62 -16.18 1.95 -20.85
C ARG A 62 -17.21 2.49 -19.86
N THR A 63 -17.38 1.81 -18.73
CA THR A 63 -18.37 2.19 -17.73
C THR A 63 -17.67 2.73 -16.49
N VAL A 64 -18.04 3.93 -16.08
CA VAL A 64 -17.48 4.57 -14.87
C VAL A 64 -18.35 4.19 -13.68
N VAL A 65 -17.71 3.72 -12.63
CA VAL A 65 -18.36 3.38 -11.35
C VAL A 65 -17.76 4.23 -10.25
N ASP A 66 -18.62 4.98 -9.56
CA ASP A 66 -18.19 5.80 -8.43
C ASP A 66 -18.02 4.92 -7.18
N GLY A 67 -17.02 5.25 -6.36
CA GLY A 67 -16.91 4.64 -5.03
C GLY A 67 -18.02 5.13 -4.10
N PRO A 68 -18.13 4.55 -2.89
CA PRO A 68 -17.23 3.53 -2.36
C PRO A 68 -17.44 2.15 -2.99
N PHE A 69 -16.41 1.31 -2.90
CA PHE A 69 -16.47 -0.05 -3.44
C PHE A 69 -16.63 -1.05 -2.31
N ALA A 70 -17.30 -2.17 -2.60
CA ALA A 70 -17.45 -3.29 -1.69
C ALA A 70 -16.11 -4.07 -1.55
N ALA A 71 -16.09 -5.10 -0.69
CA ALA A 71 -14.94 -5.97 -0.50
C ALA A 71 -13.70 -5.22 0.02
N THR A 72 -13.84 -4.58 1.18
CA THR A 72 -12.79 -3.78 1.83
C THR A 72 -11.44 -4.50 1.87
N GLY A 73 -11.41 -5.83 2.06
CA GLY A 73 -10.18 -6.61 2.07
C GLY A 73 -9.42 -6.63 0.75
N GLU A 74 -10.03 -6.19 -0.35
CA GLU A 74 -9.41 -6.08 -1.66
C GLU A 74 -8.94 -4.67 -1.96
N LEU A 75 -9.31 -3.70 -1.14
CA LEU A 75 -8.97 -2.30 -1.34
C LEU A 75 -7.60 -1.98 -0.75
N VAL A 76 -7.02 -0.89 -1.20
CA VAL A 76 -5.67 -0.46 -0.81
C VAL A 76 -5.76 0.89 -0.12
N ALA A 77 -5.15 1.00 1.07
CA ALA A 77 -5.11 2.24 1.83
C ALA A 77 -3.82 3.04 1.63
N GLY A 78 -2.79 2.41 1.12
CA GLY A 78 -1.52 3.06 0.86
C GLY A 78 -0.49 2.08 0.33
N TYR A 79 0.68 2.60 -0.01
CA TYR A 79 1.74 1.76 -0.55
C TYR A 79 3.11 2.35 -0.30
N TRP A 80 4.11 1.47 -0.35
CA TRP A 80 5.52 1.84 -0.54
C TRP A 80 6.02 1.20 -1.82
N LEU A 81 6.98 1.82 -2.44
CA LEU A 81 7.84 1.20 -3.44
C LEU A 81 9.24 1.10 -2.85
N TRP A 82 9.76 -0.11 -2.75
CA TRP A 82 11.08 -0.39 -2.16
C TRP A 82 12.01 -1.03 -3.17
N ASN A 83 13.31 -0.78 -2.99
CA ASN A 83 14.36 -1.52 -3.66
C ASN A 83 15.08 -2.39 -2.62
N VAL A 84 14.92 -3.70 -2.73
CA VAL A 84 15.46 -4.70 -1.78
C VAL A 84 16.24 -5.76 -2.54
N ALA A 85 17.02 -6.55 -1.79
CA ALA A 85 17.79 -7.64 -2.39
C ALA A 85 16.89 -8.79 -2.85
N ASP A 86 15.90 -9.13 -2.02
CA ASP A 86 14.98 -10.25 -2.26
C ASP A 86 13.69 -10.09 -1.42
N LEU A 87 12.76 -11.01 -1.58
CA LEU A 87 11.50 -10.98 -0.83
C LEU A 87 11.70 -11.21 0.67
N ASP A 88 12.69 -11.99 1.05
CA ASP A 88 12.96 -12.22 2.47
C ASP A 88 13.36 -10.94 3.17
N GLU A 89 14.17 -10.10 2.53
CA GLU A 89 14.51 -8.77 3.05
C GLU A 89 13.27 -7.89 3.19
N ALA A 90 12.39 -7.89 2.17
CA ALA A 90 11.16 -7.12 2.21
C ALA A 90 10.26 -7.58 3.38
N VAL A 91 10.11 -8.88 3.57
CA VAL A 91 9.33 -9.43 4.69
C VAL A 91 9.92 -9.01 6.03
N ALA A 92 11.25 -9.07 6.16
CA ALA A 92 11.92 -8.67 7.40
C ALA A 92 11.64 -7.19 7.72
N TRP A 93 11.66 -6.31 6.72
CA TRP A 93 11.33 -4.91 6.90
C TRP A 93 9.86 -4.69 7.26
N VAL A 94 8.94 -5.39 6.60
CA VAL A 94 7.50 -5.27 6.91
C VAL A 94 7.19 -5.70 8.32
N LYS A 95 7.86 -6.73 8.83
CA LYS A 95 7.69 -7.17 10.23
C LYS A 95 8.06 -6.09 11.25
N ARG A 96 8.90 -5.15 10.89
CA ARG A 96 9.32 -4.02 11.74
C ARG A 96 8.38 -2.82 11.62
N CYS A 97 7.45 -2.85 10.67
CA CYS A 97 6.54 -1.74 10.44
C CYS A 97 5.54 -1.61 11.59
N PRO A 98 5.30 -0.40 12.10
CA PRO A 98 4.16 -0.18 12.99
C PRO A 98 2.88 -0.59 12.26
N ASN A 99 1.94 -1.23 12.97
CA ASN A 99 0.65 -1.57 12.35
C ASN A 99 -0.02 -0.28 11.87
N PRO A 100 -0.28 -0.13 10.57
CA PRO A 100 -0.87 1.11 10.04
C PRO A 100 -2.34 1.28 10.40
N MET A 101 -2.96 0.27 11.00
CA MET A 101 -4.39 0.26 11.32
C MET A 101 -4.58 0.07 12.83
N PRO A 102 -5.75 0.51 13.38
CA PRO A 102 -6.01 0.36 14.81
C PRO A 102 -6.28 -1.08 15.25
N GLY A 103 -6.54 -1.98 14.33
CA GLY A 103 -6.83 -3.40 14.62
C GLY A 103 -6.04 -4.33 13.70
N PRO A 104 -6.43 -5.61 13.62
CA PRO A 104 -5.79 -6.55 12.72
C PRO A 104 -5.79 -6.04 11.28
N SER A 105 -4.67 -6.17 10.60
CA SER A 105 -4.51 -5.69 9.23
C SER A 105 -3.49 -6.53 8.49
N GLU A 106 -3.38 -6.30 7.18
CA GLU A 106 -2.44 -7.01 6.34
C GLU A 106 -1.69 -6.05 5.45
N ILE A 107 -0.43 -6.40 5.18
CA ILE A 107 0.39 -5.75 4.17
C ILE A 107 0.78 -6.83 3.17
N GLU A 108 0.56 -6.55 1.89
CA GLU A 108 0.92 -7.45 0.81
C GLU A 108 2.18 -6.96 0.12
N ILE A 109 3.08 -7.87 -0.23
CA ILE A 109 4.33 -7.55 -0.91
C ILE A 109 4.29 -8.19 -2.29
N ARG A 110 4.48 -7.38 -3.35
CA ARG A 110 4.46 -7.87 -4.73
C ARG A 110 5.70 -7.39 -5.47
N PRO A 111 6.53 -8.30 -6.00
CA PRO A 111 7.62 -7.88 -6.88
C PRO A 111 7.09 -7.20 -8.13
N LEU A 112 7.78 -6.17 -8.59
CA LEU A 112 7.47 -5.55 -9.87
C LEU A 112 8.07 -6.38 -11.01
N TYR A 113 7.40 -6.36 -12.17
CA TYR A 113 8.07 -6.80 -13.38
C TYR A 113 9.24 -5.86 -13.68
N GLU A 114 10.35 -6.43 -14.09
CA GLU A 114 11.49 -5.69 -14.60
C GLU A 114 11.67 -5.99 -16.10
N MET A 115 12.50 -5.22 -16.78
CA MET A 115 12.67 -5.38 -18.23
C MET A 115 13.11 -6.81 -18.59
N GLU A 116 14.00 -7.41 -17.80
CA GLU A 116 14.48 -8.77 -18.05
C GLU A 116 13.39 -9.83 -17.94
N ASP A 117 12.29 -9.56 -17.27
CA ASP A 117 11.17 -10.52 -17.19
C ASP A 117 10.44 -10.65 -18.52
N PHE A 118 10.61 -9.68 -19.42
CA PHE A 118 9.97 -9.65 -20.74
C PHE A 118 10.92 -10.09 -21.87
N MET A 119 12.15 -10.42 -21.55
CA MET A 119 13.19 -10.74 -22.54
C MET A 119 13.41 -12.23 -22.72
#